data_4be24b7dac760fe1676cbcda1ac892fe
#
_entry.id   4be24b7dac760fe1676cbcda1ac892fe
#
_cell.length_a   1.000
_cell.length_b   1.000
_cell.length_c   1.000
_cell.angle_alpha   90.00
_cell.angle_beta   90.00
_cell.angle_gamma   90.00
#
_symmetry.space_group_name_H-M   'P 1'
#
loop_
_entity.id
_entity.type
_entity.pdbx_description
1 polymer ?
#
loop_
_entity_poly.entity_id
_entity_poly.type
_entity_poly.pdbx_seq_one_letter_code
_entity_poly.pdbx_strand_id
1 'polypeptide(L)'
;MKRMILAVLAAVLLAVPAAEAQKVNKSAIVAKLQKSDADIADAKKQVKAATWMNRGKVYYEAAVAPTKDIFVGMEAMMVKMTAGEPQSIGEATMAGVTYEAWEYPYVTVYLQGGKVATWTEKQAVYEGAGEVAVAAYKKALEIDPKQAEKVKEGLQQLANYYSQVGNTSLDAARYADAADGYLAAHQILAEPVMGNQPDGTLVYYAGYLRTMDGATHPESFVKGAKHLEDALAMGFADEEGNIYYYLFHCYYGQKDADKANVMKAKDALLAGIEKFPKNERILEGLMQLYTAEEGVGDPQDLVAMLDGQLAENPESVDLWFGRGRLFYALKDYAKSVESFQKVAELKPELYEGWFYLGLFYTLMGDQENQVINEKQYTSQSAYDADLETVNAIYRKAIPAFEKALEIQPGSVDTLESLKALCFRLRDEEGMMDKYNTYNEAWKAAKGQ
;
A
#
# COMPACT_ATOMS: atom_id res chain seq x y z
N MET A 1 -8.87 14.40 -5.33
CA MET A 1 -9.48 15.22 -4.24
C MET A 1 -8.37 15.73 -3.34
N LYS A 2 -8.10 17.05 -3.41
CA LYS A 2 -7.09 17.71 -2.55
C LYS A 2 -7.60 17.76 -1.11
N ARG A 3 -6.96 17.08 -0.19
CA ARG A 3 -6.95 17.48 1.21
C ARG A 3 -5.51 17.36 1.72
N MET A 4 -4.85 18.51 1.74
CA MET A 4 -3.64 18.73 2.53
C MET A 4 -3.97 18.39 3.98
N ILE A 5 -3.24 17.45 4.56
CA ILE A 5 -3.21 17.24 6.01
C ILE A 5 -2.05 18.08 6.51
N LEU A 6 -2.33 19.32 6.92
CA LEU A 6 -1.46 20.07 7.82
C LEU A 6 -1.58 19.41 9.20
N ALA A 7 -0.50 18.84 9.70
CA ALA A 7 -0.39 18.47 11.11
C ALA A 7 -0.35 19.78 11.92
N VAL A 8 -1.46 20.18 12.49
CA VAL A 8 -1.52 21.27 13.46
C VAL A 8 -1.27 20.67 14.84
N LEU A 9 -0.04 20.84 15.36
CA LEU A 9 0.27 20.60 16.77
C LEU A 9 -0.42 21.69 17.60
N ALA A 10 -1.58 21.39 18.16
CA ALA A 10 -2.19 22.20 19.21
C ALA A 10 -1.73 21.67 20.57
N ALA A 11 -0.52 22.08 21.01
CA ALA A 11 -0.03 21.74 22.34
C ALA A 11 -0.71 22.65 23.37
N VAL A 12 -1.61 22.09 24.17
CA VAL A 12 -1.99 22.69 25.45
C VAL A 12 -0.96 22.23 26.49
N LEU A 13 0.06 23.07 26.72
CA LEU A 13 1.12 22.83 27.67
C LEU A 13 0.61 22.94 29.10
N LEU A 14 0.35 21.84 29.78
CA LEU A 14 0.33 21.77 31.24
C LEU A 14 1.77 21.53 31.70
N ALA A 15 2.48 22.58 32.12
CA ALA A 15 3.82 22.51 32.65
C ALA A 15 3.81 21.73 33.99
N VAL A 16 4.32 20.53 34.00
CA VAL A 16 4.63 19.75 35.20
C VAL A 16 6.05 20.13 35.64
N PRO A 17 6.34 20.33 36.94
CA PRO A 17 7.70 20.63 37.40
C PRO A 17 8.63 19.46 37.08
N ALA A 18 9.86 19.80 36.65
CA ALA A 18 10.87 18.87 36.18
C ALA A 18 11.29 17.86 37.27
N ALA A 19 10.60 16.73 37.30
CA ALA A 19 10.98 15.58 38.11
C ALA A 19 11.16 14.39 37.16
N GLU A 20 12.43 14.01 36.94
CA GLU A 20 12.90 12.75 36.32
C GLU A 20 12.24 12.36 34.99
N ALA A 21 12.43 13.18 33.95
CA ALA A 21 12.15 12.80 32.58
C ALA A 21 13.06 11.65 32.13
N GLN A 22 12.49 10.69 31.42
CA GLN A 22 13.06 9.51 30.76
C GLN A 22 14.44 9.03 31.29
N LYS A 23 14.51 7.85 31.92
CA LYS A 23 15.70 7.28 32.59
C LYS A 23 16.83 6.85 31.62
N VAL A 24 17.09 7.59 30.54
CA VAL A 24 18.23 7.38 29.65
C VAL A 24 19.47 8.02 30.27
N ASN A 25 20.38 7.19 30.82
CA ASN A 25 21.64 7.70 31.35
C ASN A 25 22.64 7.95 30.21
N LYS A 26 22.48 9.07 29.50
CA LYS A 26 23.34 9.46 28.37
C LYS A 26 24.81 9.48 28.76
N SER A 27 25.17 10.01 29.91
CA SER A 27 26.56 10.10 30.35
C SER A 27 27.22 8.73 30.48
N ALA A 28 26.54 7.75 31.09
CA ALA A 28 27.05 6.41 31.19
C ALA A 28 27.17 5.69 29.85
N ILE A 29 26.20 5.92 28.94
CA ILE A 29 26.28 5.36 27.58
C ILE A 29 27.47 5.98 26.83
N VAL A 30 27.59 7.31 26.79
CA VAL A 30 28.72 8.00 26.13
C VAL A 30 30.07 7.55 26.66
N ALA A 31 30.21 7.36 27.99
CA ALA A 31 31.45 6.83 28.58
C ALA A 31 31.81 5.42 28.08
N LYS A 32 30.79 4.53 27.88
CA LYS A 32 31.01 3.19 27.31
C LYS A 32 31.46 3.31 25.83
N LEU A 33 30.84 4.21 25.04
CA LEU A 33 31.21 4.44 23.64
C LEU A 33 32.63 4.96 23.51
N GLN A 34 33.01 5.98 24.29
CA GLN A 34 34.38 6.52 24.33
C GLN A 34 35.42 5.46 24.72
N LYS A 35 35.09 4.60 25.71
CA LYS A 35 35.95 3.47 26.04
C LYS A 35 36.10 2.51 24.87
N SER A 36 35.01 2.19 24.18
CA SER A 36 35.03 1.34 22.98
C SER A 36 35.87 1.94 21.86
N ASP A 37 35.79 3.27 21.65
CA ASP A 37 36.61 3.99 20.66
C ASP A 37 38.11 3.91 21.02
N ALA A 38 38.44 4.08 22.29
CA ALA A 38 39.82 3.90 22.77
C ALA A 38 40.33 2.45 22.60
N ASP A 39 39.45 1.46 22.83
CA ASP A 39 39.81 0.06 22.67
C ASP A 39 40.10 -0.35 21.24
N ILE A 40 39.41 0.20 20.24
CA ILE A 40 39.72 -0.06 18.82
C ILE A 40 40.94 0.76 18.31
N ALA A 41 41.31 1.85 18.99
CA ALA A 41 42.52 2.62 18.69
C ALA A 41 43.79 1.94 19.27
N ASP A 42 43.63 1.05 20.25
CA ASP A 42 44.76 0.29 20.82
C ASP A 42 45.18 -0.85 19.89
N ALA A 43 46.45 -0.83 19.45
CA ALA A 43 47.00 -1.79 18.49
C ALA A 43 46.92 -3.26 18.96
N LYS A 44 46.93 -3.53 20.28
CA LYS A 44 46.82 -4.89 20.85
C LYS A 44 45.37 -5.35 21.00
N LYS A 45 44.44 -4.42 21.11
CA LYS A 45 42.99 -4.73 21.30
C LYS A 45 42.27 -4.81 19.97
N GLN A 46 42.57 -3.92 18.99
CA GLN A 46 41.88 -3.89 17.70
C GLN A 46 41.97 -5.19 16.88
N VAL A 47 42.98 -6.03 17.14
CA VAL A 47 43.17 -7.33 16.47
C VAL A 47 42.35 -8.45 17.11
N LYS A 48 41.60 -8.19 18.18
CA LYS A 48 40.82 -9.18 18.90
C LYS A 48 39.35 -9.09 18.53
N ALA A 49 38.75 -10.18 18.08
CA ALA A 49 37.32 -10.24 17.79
C ALA A 49 36.43 -9.81 18.97
N ALA A 50 36.82 -10.16 20.20
CA ALA A 50 36.11 -9.78 21.42
C ALA A 50 35.98 -8.24 21.60
N THR A 51 36.96 -7.47 21.14
CA THR A 51 36.91 -5.99 21.18
C THR A 51 35.79 -5.48 20.28
N TRP A 52 35.70 -6.01 19.08
CA TRP A 52 34.68 -5.63 18.11
C TRP A 52 33.28 -6.16 18.49
N MET A 53 33.19 -7.36 19.06
CA MET A 53 31.92 -7.87 19.63
C MET A 53 31.40 -6.95 20.75
N ASN A 54 32.29 -6.50 21.67
CA ASN A 54 31.90 -5.55 22.70
C ASN A 54 31.47 -4.19 22.09
N ARG A 55 32.19 -3.72 21.06
CA ARG A 55 31.80 -2.51 20.33
C ARG A 55 30.39 -2.64 19.74
N GLY A 56 30.10 -3.71 19.02
CA GLY A 56 28.76 -3.98 18.49
C GLY A 56 27.69 -3.89 19.56
N LYS A 57 27.93 -4.54 20.71
CA LYS A 57 26.99 -4.55 21.84
C LYS A 57 26.75 -3.16 22.44
N VAL A 58 27.80 -2.37 22.73
CA VAL A 58 27.62 -1.06 23.38
C VAL A 58 27.00 -0.04 22.44
N TYR A 59 27.25 -0.13 21.12
CA TYR A 59 26.62 0.72 20.12
C TYR A 59 25.15 0.29 19.87
N TYR A 60 24.82 -1.00 19.91
CA TYR A 60 23.43 -1.47 19.93
C TYR A 60 22.67 -0.93 21.16
N GLU A 61 23.28 -1.04 22.37
CA GLU A 61 22.69 -0.48 23.60
C GLU A 61 22.43 1.03 23.46
N ALA A 62 23.27 1.76 22.76
CA ALA A 62 23.09 3.18 22.52
C ALA A 62 21.96 3.47 21.52
N ALA A 63 21.83 2.64 20.46
CA ALA A 63 20.77 2.78 19.48
C ALA A 63 19.38 2.58 20.09
N VAL A 64 19.20 1.52 20.88
CA VAL A 64 17.89 1.17 21.46
C VAL A 64 17.55 1.95 22.73
N ALA A 65 18.51 2.69 23.33
CA ALA A 65 18.33 3.32 24.63
C ALA A 65 17.09 4.23 24.75
N PRO A 66 16.69 4.99 23.72
CA PRO A 66 15.48 5.81 23.77
C PRO A 66 14.19 5.02 24.00
N THR A 67 14.11 3.79 23.46
CA THR A 67 12.84 3.07 23.30
C THR A 67 12.85 1.66 23.92
N LYS A 68 13.99 1.19 24.44
CA LYS A 68 14.19 -0.21 24.91
C LYS A 68 13.16 -0.69 25.92
N ASP A 69 12.59 0.21 26.70
CA ASP A 69 11.65 -0.09 27.79
C ASP A 69 10.20 0.27 27.41
N ILE A 70 9.93 0.56 26.13
CA ILE A 70 8.62 0.94 25.59
C ILE A 70 8.21 -0.08 24.53
N PHE A 71 6.96 -0.56 24.59
CA PHE A 71 6.40 -1.47 23.60
C PHE A 71 4.91 -1.18 23.34
N VAL A 72 4.44 -1.48 22.14
CA VAL A 72 3.04 -1.31 21.74
C VAL A 72 2.13 -2.15 22.65
N GLY A 73 1.03 -1.56 23.12
CA GLY A 73 0.10 -2.18 24.06
C GLY A 73 0.47 -2.00 25.53
N MET A 74 1.63 -1.40 25.84
CA MET A 74 2.06 -1.13 27.23
C MET A 74 1.10 -0.14 27.89
N GLU A 75 0.66 -0.45 29.11
CA GLU A 75 -0.23 0.44 29.88
C GLU A 75 0.46 1.75 30.27
N ALA A 76 -0.25 2.86 30.22
CA ALA A 76 0.25 4.19 30.55
C ALA A 76 0.98 4.26 31.90
N MET A 77 0.45 3.58 32.92
CA MET A 77 1.09 3.51 34.24
C MET A 77 2.47 2.84 34.18
N MET A 78 2.61 1.78 33.37
CA MET A 78 3.90 1.10 33.20
C MET A 78 4.91 1.99 32.46
N VAL A 79 4.47 2.79 31.50
CA VAL A 79 5.35 3.79 30.84
C VAL A 79 5.92 4.75 31.88
N LYS A 80 5.09 5.30 32.78
CA LYS A 80 5.57 6.18 33.88
C LYS A 80 6.52 5.48 34.85
N MET A 81 6.29 4.21 35.14
CA MET A 81 7.17 3.43 36.04
C MET A 81 8.56 3.19 35.40
N THR A 82 8.61 2.94 34.10
CA THR A 82 9.84 2.60 33.38
C THR A 82 10.56 3.81 32.82
N ALA A 83 9.86 4.68 32.09
CA ALA A 83 10.42 5.87 31.47
C ALA A 83 10.40 7.12 32.37
N GLY A 84 9.61 7.14 33.47
CA GLY A 84 9.40 8.29 34.32
C GLY A 84 8.19 9.12 33.92
N GLU A 85 7.96 10.26 34.59
CA GLU A 85 6.90 11.20 34.21
C GLU A 85 7.26 11.93 32.92
N PRO A 86 6.30 12.13 31.99
CA PRO A 86 6.56 12.88 30.77
C PRO A 86 6.82 14.37 31.09
N GLN A 87 7.58 15.04 30.24
CA GLN A 87 7.83 16.50 30.33
C GLN A 87 6.57 17.31 30.07
N SER A 88 5.72 16.84 29.16
CA SER A 88 4.40 17.39 28.85
C SER A 88 3.49 16.31 28.31
N ILE A 89 2.19 16.54 28.40
CA ILE A 89 1.14 15.73 27.85
C ILE A 89 0.30 16.64 26.94
N GLY A 90 0.04 16.19 25.72
CA GLY A 90 -0.75 16.91 24.72
C GLY A 90 -1.54 15.93 23.86
N GLU A 91 -2.05 16.41 22.75
CA GLU A 91 -2.74 15.61 21.73
C GLU A 91 -2.01 15.72 20.40
N ALA A 92 -2.01 14.64 19.63
CA ALA A 92 -1.49 14.60 18.26
C ALA A 92 -2.45 13.82 17.36
N THR A 93 -2.69 14.34 16.16
CA THR A 93 -3.49 13.64 15.15
C THR A 93 -2.60 13.16 14.02
N MET A 94 -2.58 11.85 13.80
CA MET A 94 -1.81 11.19 12.73
C MET A 94 -2.74 10.29 11.94
N ALA A 95 -2.70 10.36 10.61
CA ALA A 95 -3.56 9.60 9.70
C ALA A 95 -5.07 9.65 10.06
N GLY A 96 -5.53 10.78 10.63
CA GLY A 96 -6.94 10.97 11.04
C GLY A 96 -7.31 10.38 12.42
N VAL A 97 -6.35 9.79 13.12
CA VAL A 97 -6.53 9.25 14.49
C VAL A 97 -5.90 10.22 15.49
N THR A 98 -6.62 10.54 16.57
CA THR A 98 -6.13 11.39 17.67
C THR A 98 -5.60 10.53 18.79
N TYR A 99 -4.41 10.85 19.25
CA TYR A 99 -3.67 10.20 20.32
C TYR A 99 -3.38 11.17 21.46
N GLU A 100 -3.28 10.67 22.67
CA GLU A 100 -2.64 11.38 23.76
C GLU A 100 -1.12 11.28 23.56
N ALA A 101 -0.41 12.41 23.45
CA ALA A 101 1.03 12.49 23.18
C ALA A 101 1.81 12.83 24.46
N TRP A 102 2.68 11.92 24.88
CA TRP A 102 3.55 12.08 26.03
C TRP A 102 4.96 12.40 25.61
N GLU A 103 5.39 13.62 25.90
CA GLU A 103 6.71 14.12 25.52
C GLU A 103 7.80 13.70 26.52
N TYR A 104 8.83 13.02 26.03
CA TYR A 104 10.06 12.73 26.73
C TYR A 104 11.27 13.36 26.06
N PRO A 105 12.45 13.43 26.67
CA PRO A 105 13.65 14.01 26.04
C PRO A 105 14.04 13.36 24.70
N TYR A 106 13.89 12.03 24.59
CA TYR A 106 14.34 11.25 23.42
C TYR A 106 13.20 10.71 22.56
N VAL A 107 11.98 10.68 23.07
CA VAL A 107 10.86 10.03 22.40
C VAL A 107 9.55 10.77 22.73
N THR A 108 8.64 10.84 21.77
CA THR A 108 7.23 11.13 22.01
C THR A 108 6.47 9.80 21.96
N VAL A 109 5.75 9.45 23.02
CA VAL A 109 4.94 8.24 23.11
C VAL A 109 3.49 8.60 22.88
N TYR A 110 2.85 7.92 21.94
CA TYR A 110 1.45 8.14 21.58
C TYR A 110 0.57 7.04 22.18
N LEU A 111 -0.42 7.45 22.98
CA LEU A 111 -1.33 6.53 23.65
C LEU A 111 -2.74 6.64 23.07
N GLN A 112 -3.42 5.49 23.01
CA GLN A 112 -4.81 5.38 22.68
C GLN A 112 -5.51 4.44 23.67
N GLY A 113 -6.59 4.88 24.28
CA GLY A 113 -7.29 4.09 25.29
C GLY A 113 -6.42 3.72 26.50
N GLY A 114 -5.46 4.58 26.88
CA GLY A 114 -4.55 4.35 28.03
C GLY A 114 -3.41 3.38 27.75
N LYS A 115 -3.19 2.98 26.51
CA LYS A 115 -2.10 2.08 26.08
C LYS A 115 -1.23 2.72 25.01
N VAL A 116 0.06 2.36 24.99
CA VAL A 116 0.97 2.78 23.93
C VAL A 116 0.49 2.22 22.58
N ALA A 117 0.16 3.10 21.66
CA ALA A 117 -0.16 2.76 20.28
C ALA A 117 1.10 2.78 19.41
N THR A 118 1.91 3.83 19.53
CA THR A 118 3.17 3.98 18.78
C THR A 118 4.05 5.03 19.47
N TRP A 119 5.23 5.33 18.88
CA TRP A 119 6.11 6.40 19.33
C TRP A 119 6.94 6.98 18.18
N THR A 120 7.52 8.14 18.41
CA THR A 120 8.47 8.78 17.52
C THR A 120 9.75 9.09 18.28
N GLU A 121 10.90 8.60 17.81
CA GLU A 121 12.19 9.04 18.33
C GLU A 121 12.47 10.49 17.91
N LYS A 122 12.83 11.34 18.88
CA LYS A 122 13.10 12.78 18.68
C LYS A 122 14.58 13.03 18.43
N GLN A 123 15.43 12.26 19.08
CA GLN A 123 16.87 12.33 18.97
C GLN A 123 17.53 11.01 19.40
N ALA A 124 18.61 10.67 18.75
CA ALA A 124 19.44 9.55 19.14
C ALA A 124 20.32 9.89 20.37
N VAL A 125 20.72 8.89 21.14
CA VAL A 125 21.77 9.05 22.14
C VAL A 125 23.13 9.25 21.46
N TYR A 126 23.33 8.57 20.34
CA TYR A 126 24.48 8.67 19.45
C TYR A 126 24.03 8.42 18.02
N GLU A 127 24.20 9.41 17.13
CA GLU A 127 23.82 9.31 15.72
C GLU A 127 24.60 8.18 15.01
N GLY A 128 23.89 7.36 14.24
CA GLY A 128 24.50 6.24 13.51
C GLY A 128 24.97 5.08 14.40
N ALA A 129 24.46 4.96 15.63
CA ALA A 129 24.87 3.90 16.55
C ALA A 129 24.60 2.49 15.98
N GLY A 130 23.46 2.29 15.30
CA GLY A 130 23.11 1.02 14.70
C GLY A 130 24.11 0.60 13.61
N GLU A 131 24.46 1.51 12.72
CA GLU A 131 25.42 1.29 11.63
C GLU A 131 26.82 0.95 12.17
N VAL A 132 27.26 1.64 13.23
CA VAL A 132 28.53 1.32 13.91
C VAL A 132 28.47 -0.08 14.53
N ALA A 133 27.33 -0.46 15.12
CA ALA A 133 27.16 -1.80 15.69
C ALA A 133 27.22 -2.89 14.60
N VAL A 134 26.54 -2.71 13.47
CA VAL A 134 26.62 -3.64 12.31
C VAL A 134 28.06 -3.78 11.84
N ALA A 135 28.74 -2.66 11.59
CA ALA A 135 30.14 -2.68 11.12
C ALA A 135 31.07 -3.38 12.13
N ALA A 136 30.84 -3.19 13.43
CA ALA A 136 31.62 -3.83 14.47
C ALA A 136 31.40 -5.36 14.52
N TYR A 137 30.16 -5.84 14.41
CA TYR A 137 29.87 -7.27 14.35
C TYR A 137 30.49 -7.91 13.10
N LYS A 138 30.40 -7.27 11.94
CA LYS A 138 31.06 -7.73 10.70
C LYS A 138 32.58 -7.82 10.89
N LYS A 139 33.21 -6.81 11.52
CA LYS A 139 34.65 -6.82 11.80
C LYS A 139 35.04 -7.92 12.78
N ALA A 140 34.24 -8.20 13.78
CA ALA A 140 34.47 -9.33 14.70
C ALA A 140 34.50 -10.68 13.97
N LEU A 141 33.58 -10.87 13.01
CA LEU A 141 33.47 -12.08 12.19
C LEU A 141 34.68 -12.25 11.25
N GLU A 142 35.15 -11.14 10.63
CA GLU A 142 36.35 -11.14 9.79
C GLU A 142 37.60 -11.57 10.57
N ILE A 143 37.73 -11.14 11.84
CA ILE A 143 38.87 -11.48 12.69
C ILE A 143 38.81 -12.94 13.19
N ASP A 144 37.63 -13.39 13.58
CA ASP A 144 37.41 -14.73 14.10
C ASP A 144 36.04 -15.30 13.62
N PRO A 145 36.05 -16.15 12.58
CA PRO A 145 34.84 -16.77 12.06
C PRO A 145 34.06 -17.62 13.09
N LYS A 146 34.68 -18.03 14.19
CA LYS A 146 34.01 -18.76 15.29
C LYS A 146 33.00 -17.91 16.04
N GLN A 147 32.99 -16.59 15.84
CA GLN A 147 31.99 -15.69 16.42
C GLN A 147 30.66 -15.68 15.65
N ALA A 148 30.52 -16.44 14.56
CA ALA A 148 29.37 -16.38 13.66
C ALA A 148 28.01 -16.41 14.36
N GLU A 149 27.77 -17.33 15.29
CA GLU A 149 26.49 -17.43 16.02
C GLU A 149 26.21 -16.17 16.86
N LYS A 150 27.21 -15.65 17.58
CA LYS A 150 27.05 -14.44 18.38
C LYS A 150 26.88 -13.18 17.52
N VAL A 151 27.55 -13.13 16.39
CA VAL A 151 27.39 -12.05 15.41
C VAL A 151 25.96 -12.10 14.84
N LYS A 152 25.48 -13.29 14.46
CA LYS A 152 24.12 -13.51 14.00
C LYS A 152 23.08 -13.03 15.02
N GLU A 153 23.25 -13.39 16.30
CA GLU A 153 22.37 -12.91 17.38
C GLU A 153 22.36 -11.38 17.48
N GLY A 154 23.54 -10.73 17.44
CA GLY A 154 23.65 -9.28 17.49
C GLY A 154 23.06 -8.57 16.29
N LEU A 155 23.24 -9.11 15.09
CA LEU A 155 22.64 -8.61 13.86
C LEU A 155 21.12 -8.81 13.86
N GLN A 156 20.63 -9.95 14.36
CA GLN A 156 19.18 -10.18 14.49
C GLN A 156 18.51 -9.16 15.42
N GLN A 157 19.16 -8.81 16.54
CA GLN A 157 18.67 -7.77 17.44
C GLN A 157 18.58 -6.41 16.75
N LEU A 158 19.59 -6.06 15.93
CA LEU A 158 19.60 -4.82 15.14
C LEU A 158 18.52 -4.84 14.05
N ALA A 159 18.35 -5.96 13.33
CA ALA A 159 17.31 -6.10 12.34
C ALA A 159 15.91 -5.92 12.95
N ASN A 160 15.67 -6.52 14.13
CA ASN A 160 14.43 -6.36 14.88
C ASN A 160 14.21 -4.90 15.30
N TYR A 161 15.25 -4.22 15.79
CA TYR A 161 15.19 -2.80 16.14
C TYR A 161 14.80 -1.94 14.94
N TYR A 162 15.47 -2.10 13.79
CA TYR A 162 15.15 -1.32 12.59
C TYR A 162 13.77 -1.66 12.01
N SER A 163 13.33 -2.92 12.08
CA SER A 163 11.95 -3.28 11.73
C SER A 163 10.93 -2.59 12.64
N GLN A 164 11.23 -2.47 13.93
CA GLN A 164 10.38 -1.75 14.89
C GLN A 164 10.36 -0.25 14.60
N VAL A 165 11.51 0.36 14.27
CA VAL A 165 11.57 1.76 13.80
C VAL A 165 10.70 1.95 12.56
N GLY A 166 10.77 1.01 11.62
CA GLY A 166 9.89 1.00 10.43
C GLY A 166 8.41 0.99 10.80
N ASN A 167 8.00 0.04 11.66
CA ASN A 167 6.60 -0.10 12.07
C ASN A 167 6.08 1.14 12.81
N THR A 168 6.82 1.63 13.81
CA THR A 168 6.38 2.79 14.60
C THR A 168 6.38 4.09 13.80
N SER A 169 7.29 4.22 12.83
CA SER A 169 7.29 5.36 11.89
C SER A 169 6.10 5.29 10.93
N LEU A 170 5.73 4.08 10.48
CA LEU A 170 4.54 3.86 9.64
C LEU A 170 3.26 4.24 10.40
N ASP A 171 3.10 3.76 11.63
CA ASP A 171 1.96 4.09 12.51
C ASP A 171 1.86 5.60 12.79
N ALA A 172 3.00 6.28 12.82
CA ALA A 172 3.10 7.73 12.95
C ALA A 172 2.98 8.50 11.61
N ALA A 173 2.66 7.81 10.50
CA ALA A 173 2.60 8.36 9.13
C ALA A 173 3.91 9.03 8.66
N ARG A 174 5.06 8.64 9.21
CA ARG A 174 6.39 9.08 8.83
C ARG A 174 6.97 8.11 7.78
N TYR A 175 6.42 8.18 6.58
CA TYR A 175 6.66 7.20 5.53
C TYR A 175 8.12 7.08 5.10
N ALA A 176 8.84 8.21 5.04
CA ALA A 176 10.27 8.22 4.70
C ALA A 176 11.10 7.46 5.74
N ASP A 177 10.86 7.71 7.01
CA ASP A 177 11.59 7.06 8.11
C ASP A 177 11.22 5.57 8.22
N ALA A 178 9.96 5.23 7.97
CA ALA A 178 9.51 3.85 7.91
C ALA A 178 10.23 3.07 6.80
N ALA A 179 10.38 3.67 5.62
CA ALA A 179 11.14 3.10 4.52
C ALA A 179 12.60 2.87 4.87
N ASP A 180 13.24 3.85 5.51
CA ASP A 180 14.65 3.74 5.92
C ASP A 180 14.84 2.64 6.98
N GLY A 181 13.91 2.51 7.93
CA GLY A 181 13.90 1.42 8.91
C GLY A 181 13.83 0.03 8.27
N TYR A 182 12.88 -0.18 7.35
CA TYR A 182 12.76 -1.46 6.65
C TYR A 182 13.97 -1.79 5.78
N LEU A 183 14.56 -0.79 5.11
CA LEU A 183 15.79 -1.00 4.33
C LEU A 183 16.98 -1.38 5.22
N ALA A 184 17.15 -0.72 6.36
CA ALA A 184 18.21 -1.05 7.31
C ALA A 184 18.04 -2.49 7.84
N ALA A 185 16.82 -2.90 8.16
CA ALA A 185 16.52 -4.28 8.54
C ALA A 185 16.84 -5.27 7.41
N HIS A 186 16.41 -4.96 6.16
CA HIS A 186 16.70 -5.78 4.99
C HIS A 186 18.21 -5.96 4.76
N GLN A 187 18.98 -4.88 4.80
CA GLN A 187 20.44 -4.91 4.60
C GLN A 187 21.14 -5.82 5.62
N ILE A 188 20.68 -5.80 6.87
CA ILE A 188 21.22 -6.67 7.92
C ILE A 188 20.83 -8.14 7.66
N LEU A 189 19.56 -8.40 7.31
CA LEU A 189 19.08 -9.76 7.07
C LEU A 189 19.70 -10.38 5.80
N ALA A 190 20.14 -9.57 4.85
CA ALA A 190 20.84 -10.00 3.64
C ALA A 190 22.34 -10.33 3.87
N GLU A 191 22.89 -10.05 5.06
CA GLU A 191 24.30 -10.41 5.35
C GLU A 191 24.50 -11.93 5.29
N PRO A 192 25.59 -12.41 4.66
CA PRO A 192 25.82 -13.85 4.46
C PRO A 192 25.76 -14.69 5.75
N VAL A 193 26.18 -14.14 6.88
CA VAL A 193 26.17 -14.82 8.18
C VAL A 193 24.76 -15.10 8.68
N MET A 194 23.75 -14.34 8.20
CA MET A 194 22.36 -14.57 8.58
C MET A 194 21.78 -15.84 7.95
N GLY A 195 22.36 -16.30 6.83
CA GLY A 195 21.93 -17.51 6.11
C GLY A 195 20.56 -17.39 5.44
N ASN A 196 19.98 -16.19 5.41
CA ASN A 196 18.71 -15.91 4.75
C ASN A 196 18.93 -15.67 3.26
N GLN A 197 17.98 -16.13 2.45
CA GLN A 197 17.91 -15.67 1.07
C GLN A 197 17.30 -14.25 1.09
N PRO A 198 17.93 -13.27 0.44
CA PRO A 198 17.32 -11.95 0.30
C PRO A 198 15.98 -12.08 -0.41
N ASP A 199 14.92 -11.61 0.22
CA ASP A 199 13.62 -11.44 -0.43
C ASP A 199 13.36 -9.96 -0.70
N GLY A 200 12.53 -9.65 -1.67
CA GLY A 200 12.22 -8.29 -2.06
C GLY A 200 11.17 -7.60 -1.17
N THR A 201 10.60 -8.29 -0.18
CA THR A 201 9.44 -7.80 0.57
C THR A 201 9.69 -6.47 1.29
N LEU A 202 10.76 -6.38 2.09
CA LEU A 202 11.09 -5.14 2.82
C LEU A 202 11.52 -4.01 1.86
N VAL A 203 12.17 -4.37 0.77
CA VAL A 203 12.60 -3.42 -0.29
C VAL A 203 11.37 -2.87 -1.02
N TYR A 204 10.39 -3.74 -1.34
CA TYR A 204 9.10 -3.34 -1.90
C TYR A 204 8.34 -2.40 -0.97
N TYR A 205 8.22 -2.74 0.33
CA TYR A 205 7.55 -1.85 1.28
C TYR A 205 8.26 -0.50 1.41
N ALA A 206 9.61 -0.48 1.39
CA ALA A 206 10.35 0.77 1.38
C ALA A 206 10.04 1.61 0.13
N GLY A 207 9.98 1.00 -1.05
CA GLY A 207 9.60 1.66 -2.29
C GLY A 207 8.16 2.19 -2.27
N TYR A 208 7.21 1.38 -1.81
CA TYR A 208 5.81 1.78 -1.60
C TYR A 208 5.68 2.99 -0.67
N LEU A 209 6.35 2.96 0.48
CA LEU A 209 6.31 4.05 1.46
C LEU A 209 6.96 5.33 0.93
N ARG A 210 8.04 5.22 0.15
CA ARG A 210 8.63 6.35 -0.56
C ARG A 210 7.68 6.92 -1.62
N THR A 211 6.84 6.09 -2.24
CA THR A 211 5.79 6.56 -3.16
C THR A 211 4.74 7.37 -2.40
N MET A 212 4.35 6.92 -1.21
CA MET A 212 3.40 7.66 -0.35
C MET A 212 3.97 8.99 0.14
N ASP A 213 5.24 9.01 0.55
CA ASP A 213 5.96 10.21 1.00
C ASP A 213 6.14 11.21 -0.14
N GLY A 214 6.34 10.74 -1.37
CA GLY A 214 6.54 11.55 -2.57
C GLY A 214 5.41 12.53 -2.87
N ALA A 215 4.20 12.28 -2.36
CA ALA A 215 3.08 13.20 -2.50
C ALA A 215 3.31 14.55 -1.80
N THR A 216 4.12 14.56 -0.75
CA THR A 216 4.48 15.76 0.03
C THR A 216 5.97 16.12 -0.13
N HIS A 217 6.83 15.16 -0.42
CA HIS A 217 8.28 15.30 -0.59
C HIS A 217 8.71 14.67 -1.93
N PRO A 218 8.60 15.40 -3.06
CA PRO A 218 8.81 14.83 -4.40
C PRO A 218 10.16 14.12 -4.61
N GLU A 219 11.20 14.49 -3.86
CA GLU A 219 12.52 13.82 -3.88
C GLU A 219 12.45 12.36 -3.43
N SER A 220 11.42 11.97 -2.66
CA SER A 220 11.20 10.57 -2.26
C SER A 220 10.83 9.67 -3.44
N PHE A 221 10.24 10.20 -4.51
CA PHE A 221 9.95 9.40 -5.71
C PHE A 221 11.20 8.81 -6.34
N VAL A 222 12.34 9.51 -6.30
CA VAL A 222 13.62 9.01 -6.85
C VAL A 222 14.06 7.75 -6.09
N LYS A 223 14.01 7.81 -4.75
CA LYS A 223 14.36 6.67 -3.89
C LYS A 223 13.33 5.55 -4.04
N GLY A 224 12.04 5.90 -4.11
CA GLY A 224 10.94 4.97 -4.31
C GLY A 224 11.09 4.13 -5.57
N ALA A 225 11.34 4.80 -6.71
CA ALA A 225 11.58 4.12 -7.98
C ALA A 225 12.73 3.11 -7.86
N LYS A 226 13.88 3.54 -7.31
CA LYS A 226 15.04 2.65 -7.13
C LYS A 226 14.71 1.42 -6.28
N HIS A 227 14.01 1.58 -5.16
CA HIS A 227 13.67 0.45 -4.29
C HIS A 227 12.68 -0.51 -4.95
N LEU A 228 11.69 -0.01 -5.69
CA LEU A 228 10.76 -0.86 -6.44
C LEU A 228 11.48 -1.62 -7.57
N GLU A 229 12.42 -0.97 -8.28
CA GLU A 229 13.28 -1.63 -9.27
C GLU A 229 14.15 -2.71 -8.63
N ASP A 230 14.77 -2.42 -7.48
CA ASP A 230 15.59 -3.37 -6.74
C ASP A 230 14.74 -4.60 -6.31
N ALA A 231 13.51 -4.38 -5.81
CA ALA A 231 12.59 -5.47 -5.47
C ALA A 231 12.22 -6.34 -6.68
N LEU A 232 11.91 -5.72 -7.84
CA LEU A 232 11.66 -6.44 -9.10
C LEU A 232 12.90 -7.23 -9.55
N ALA A 233 14.11 -6.66 -9.42
CA ALA A 233 15.37 -7.35 -9.75
C ALA A 233 15.63 -8.54 -8.83
N MET A 234 15.12 -8.53 -7.60
CA MET A 234 15.15 -9.66 -6.66
C MET A 234 14.05 -10.70 -6.95
N GLY A 235 13.25 -10.50 -7.99
CA GLY A 235 12.14 -11.38 -8.37
C GLY A 235 10.86 -11.19 -7.56
N PHE A 236 10.77 -10.11 -6.77
CA PHE A 236 9.57 -9.81 -6.00
C PHE A 236 8.54 -9.07 -6.86
N ALA A 237 7.30 -9.55 -6.82
CA ALA A 237 6.11 -8.79 -7.16
C ALA A 237 5.01 -9.20 -6.17
N ASP A 238 4.19 -8.25 -5.74
CA ASP A 238 3.00 -8.58 -4.95
C ASP A 238 1.99 -9.36 -5.80
N GLU A 239 1.05 -10.06 -5.14
CA GLU A 239 0.12 -10.98 -5.81
C GLU A 239 -0.70 -10.34 -6.94
N GLU A 240 -0.98 -9.04 -6.81
CA GLU A 240 -1.74 -8.25 -7.79
C GLU A 240 -0.85 -7.49 -8.77
N GLY A 241 0.47 -7.42 -8.53
CA GLY A 241 1.40 -6.66 -9.35
C GLY A 241 1.33 -5.14 -9.14
N ASN A 242 0.85 -4.68 -7.98
CA ASN A 242 0.77 -3.24 -7.67
C ASN A 242 2.14 -2.56 -7.64
N ILE A 243 3.24 -3.32 -7.52
CA ILE A 243 4.61 -2.79 -7.61
C ILE A 243 4.82 -1.97 -8.88
N TYR A 244 4.24 -2.39 -10.02
CA TYR A 244 4.33 -1.66 -11.29
C TYR A 244 3.56 -0.35 -11.26
N TYR A 245 2.40 -0.32 -10.59
CA TYR A 245 1.61 0.88 -10.39
C TYR A 245 2.32 1.90 -9.49
N TYR A 246 2.99 1.44 -8.40
CA TYR A 246 3.79 2.33 -7.56
C TYR A 246 5.03 2.84 -8.28
N LEU A 247 5.67 2.01 -9.10
CA LEU A 247 6.79 2.41 -9.93
C LEU A 247 6.37 3.48 -10.96
N PHE A 248 5.20 3.31 -11.58
CA PHE A 248 4.58 4.35 -12.40
C PHE A 248 4.45 5.67 -11.63
N HIS A 249 3.90 5.65 -10.43
CA HIS A 249 3.74 6.87 -9.63
C HIS A 249 5.09 7.53 -9.31
N CYS A 250 6.11 6.74 -9.00
CA CYS A 250 7.44 7.26 -8.76
C CYS A 250 8.01 7.97 -9.99
N TYR A 251 7.91 7.39 -11.17
CA TYR A 251 8.39 8.02 -12.39
C TYR A 251 7.53 9.21 -12.81
N TYR A 252 6.20 9.05 -12.81
CA TYR A 252 5.30 10.10 -13.20
C TYR A 252 5.36 11.32 -12.28
N GLY A 253 5.60 11.11 -10.98
CA GLY A 253 5.86 12.18 -10.01
C GLY A 253 7.14 12.98 -10.26
N GLN A 254 8.05 12.47 -11.11
CA GLN A 254 9.30 13.13 -11.51
C GLN A 254 9.23 13.76 -12.91
N LYS A 255 8.07 13.77 -13.57
CA LYS A 255 7.92 14.21 -14.98
C LYS A 255 8.32 15.67 -15.23
N ASP A 256 8.12 16.53 -14.22
CA ASP A 256 8.46 17.95 -14.34
C ASP A 256 9.99 18.20 -14.26
N ALA A 257 10.72 17.31 -13.59
CA ALA A 257 12.17 17.34 -13.52
C ALA A 257 12.82 16.76 -14.79
N ASP A 258 12.24 15.69 -15.34
CA ASP A 258 12.69 15.06 -16.59
C ASP A 258 11.51 14.39 -17.30
N LYS A 259 11.14 14.91 -18.48
CA LYS A 259 10.06 14.38 -19.30
C LYS A 259 10.29 12.93 -19.76
N ALA A 260 11.53 12.44 -19.79
CA ALA A 260 11.83 11.04 -20.08
C ALA A 260 11.19 10.09 -19.05
N ASN A 261 10.89 10.57 -17.83
CA ASN A 261 10.23 9.77 -16.81
C ASN A 261 8.78 9.42 -17.17
N VAL A 262 8.12 10.16 -18.05
CA VAL A 262 6.78 9.80 -18.58
C VAL A 262 6.86 8.48 -19.36
N MET A 263 7.91 8.29 -20.18
CA MET A 263 8.09 7.03 -20.91
C MET A 263 8.47 5.88 -19.97
N LYS A 264 9.32 6.12 -18.95
CA LYS A 264 9.61 5.11 -17.93
C LYS A 264 8.36 4.71 -17.14
N ALA A 265 7.48 5.67 -16.84
CA ALA A 265 6.20 5.43 -16.20
C ALA A 265 5.30 4.52 -17.06
N LYS A 266 5.22 4.78 -18.38
CA LYS A 266 4.52 3.94 -19.34
C LYS A 266 5.11 2.54 -19.40
N ASP A 267 6.44 2.43 -19.53
CA ASP A 267 7.13 1.13 -19.66
C ASP A 267 6.90 0.27 -18.40
N ALA A 268 6.89 0.88 -17.21
CA ALA A 268 6.56 0.18 -15.97
C ALA A 268 5.13 -0.39 -16.01
N LEU A 269 4.15 0.40 -16.41
CA LEU A 269 2.76 -0.07 -16.51
C LEU A 269 2.59 -1.16 -17.59
N LEU A 270 3.26 -1.02 -18.76
CA LEU A 270 3.21 -2.05 -19.80
C LEU A 270 3.82 -3.37 -19.34
N ALA A 271 4.96 -3.34 -18.65
CA ALA A 271 5.55 -4.52 -18.03
C ALA A 271 4.64 -5.15 -16.96
N GLY A 272 3.86 -4.32 -16.26
CA GLY A 272 2.87 -4.75 -15.28
C GLY A 272 1.67 -5.43 -15.93
N ILE A 273 1.07 -4.81 -16.96
CA ILE A 273 -0.15 -5.35 -17.60
C ILE A 273 0.13 -6.65 -18.35
N GLU A 274 1.35 -6.84 -18.87
CA GLU A 274 1.76 -8.08 -19.49
C GLU A 274 1.70 -9.28 -18.54
N LYS A 275 2.02 -9.05 -17.24
CA LYS A 275 2.03 -10.09 -16.19
C LYS A 275 0.75 -10.14 -15.37
N PHE A 276 0.08 -9.01 -15.20
CA PHE A 276 -1.11 -8.82 -14.36
C PHE A 276 -2.22 -8.10 -15.14
N PRO A 277 -2.75 -8.73 -16.21
CA PRO A 277 -3.66 -8.07 -17.16
C PRO A 277 -5.00 -7.63 -16.54
N LYS A 278 -5.41 -8.20 -15.41
CA LYS A 278 -6.63 -7.80 -14.69
C LYS A 278 -6.42 -6.71 -13.65
N ASN A 279 -5.18 -6.25 -13.41
CA ASN A 279 -4.93 -5.19 -12.44
C ASN A 279 -5.52 -3.86 -12.91
N GLU A 280 -6.60 -3.45 -12.26
CA GLU A 280 -7.35 -2.24 -12.63
C GLU A 280 -6.52 -0.96 -12.46
N ARG A 281 -5.65 -0.90 -11.43
CA ARG A 281 -4.79 0.28 -11.19
C ARG A 281 -3.78 0.50 -12.32
N ILE A 282 -3.21 -0.61 -12.85
CA ILE A 282 -2.30 -0.54 -13.99
C ILE A 282 -3.03 -0.05 -15.23
N LEU A 283 -4.24 -0.59 -15.50
CA LEU A 283 -5.08 -0.15 -16.62
C LEU A 283 -5.46 1.32 -16.48
N GLU A 284 -5.88 1.76 -15.29
CA GLU A 284 -6.21 3.17 -15.02
C GLU A 284 -4.99 4.08 -15.21
N GLY A 285 -3.81 3.66 -14.73
CA GLY A 285 -2.55 4.38 -14.94
C GLY A 285 -2.20 4.55 -16.43
N LEU A 286 -2.36 3.50 -17.25
CA LEU A 286 -2.15 3.58 -18.70
C LEU A 286 -3.15 4.52 -19.36
N MET A 287 -4.42 4.41 -19.00
CA MET A 287 -5.46 5.32 -19.52
C MET A 287 -5.21 6.77 -19.13
N GLN A 288 -4.74 7.02 -17.90
CA GLN A 288 -4.33 8.35 -17.45
C GLN A 288 -3.19 8.89 -18.31
N LEU A 289 -2.16 8.11 -18.58
CA LEU A 289 -1.02 8.54 -19.41
C LEU A 289 -1.46 8.87 -20.83
N TYR A 290 -2.23 7.99 -21.48
CA TYR A 290 -2.67 8.19 -22.86
C TYR A 290 -3.61 9.39 -23.04
N THR A 291 -4.33 9.79 -21.98
CA THR A 291 -5.23 10.95 -22.03
C THR A 291 -4.56 12.24 -21.59
N ALA A 292 -3.54 12.20 -20.74
CA ALA A 292 -2.92 13.38 -20.14
C ALA A 292 -1.63 13.82 -20.85
N GLU A 293 -0.96 12.92 -21.58
CA GLU A 293 0.38 13.16 -22.11
C GLU A 293 0.41 12.93 -23.64
N GLU A 294 0.73 13.96 -24.40
CA GLU A 294 0.89 13.84 -25.85
C GLU A 294 2.10 12.98 -26.24
N GLY A 295 1.94 12.16 -27.29
CA GLY A 295 3.03 11.35 -27.84
C GLY A 295 3.37 10.08 -27.06
N VAL A 296 2.60 9.75 -26.04
CA VAL A 296 2.82 8.53 -25.23
C VAL A 296 2.28 7.28 -25.94
N GLY A 297 1.26 7.41 -26.78
CA GLY A 297 0.63 6.31 -27.55
C GLY A 297 -0.88 6.45 -27.62
N ASP A 298 -1.53 5.43 -28.19
CA ASP A 298 -2.98 5.33 -28.31
C ASP A 298 -3.50 4.18 -27.42
N PRO A 299 -4.62 4.36 -26.69
CA PRO A 299 -5.28 3.25 -26.00
C PRO A 299 -5.55 2.01 -26.88
N GLN A 300 -5.68 2.18 -28.20
CA GLN A 300 -5.82 1.06 -29.13
C GLN A 300 -4.58 0.16 -29.21
N ASP A 301 -3.39 0.67 -28.91
CA ASP A 301 -2.17 -0.15 -28.83
C ASP A 301 -2.28 -1.19 -27.70
N LEU A 302 -2.92 -0.80 -26.59
CA LEU A 302 -3.17 -1.69 -25.47
C LEU A 302 -4.23 -2.76 -25.79
N VAL A 303 -5.27 -2.37 -26.55
CA VAL A 303 -6.25 -3.33 -27.07
C VAL A 303 -5.55 -4.37 -27.92
N ALA A 304 -4.73 -3.94 -28.88
CA ALA A 304 -3.99 -4.84 -29.78
C ALA A 304 -3.04 -5.77 -29.00
N MET A 305 -2.39 -5.29 -27.95
CA MET A 305 -1.54 -6.09 -27.08
C MET A 305 -2.34 -7.20 -26.37
N LEU A 306 -3.47 -6.87 -25.73
CA LEU A 306 -4.30 -7.86 -25.05
C LEU A 306 -4.94 -8.85 -26.02
N ASP A 307 -5.40 -8.38 -27.20
CA ASP A 307 -5.93 -9.27 -28.25
C ASP A 307 -4.85 -10.23 -28.78
N GLY A 308 -3.59 -9.77 -28.89
CA GLY A 308 -2.45 -10.63 -29.24
C GLY A 308 -2.18 -11.72 -28.18
N GLN A 309 -2.18 -11.36 -26.90
CA GLN A 309 -2.03 -12.32 -25.81
C GLN A 309 -3.19 -13.33 -25.73
N LEU A 310 -4.42 -12.86 -26.01
CA LEU A 310 -5.62 -13.72 -26.07
C LEU A 310 -5.59 -14.70 -27.24
N ALA A 311 -4.96 -14.33 -28.36
CA ALA A 311 -4.78 -15.23 -29.49
C ALA A 311 -3.86 -16.43 -29.12
N GLU A 312 -2.88 -16.21 -28.23
CA GLU A 312 -2.01 -17.26 -27.70
C GLU A 312 -2.64 -18.02 -26.53
N ASN A 313 -3.42 -17.34 -25.68
CA ASN A 313 -4.04 -17.88 -24.48
C ASN A 313 -5.54 -17.59 -24.41
N PRO A 314 -6.38 -18.19 -25.28
CA PRO A 314 -7.81 -17.85 -25.41
C PRO A 314 -8.66 -18.24 -24.18
N GLU A 315 -8.13 -19.10 -23.31
CA GLU A 315 -8.79 -19.53 -22.06
C GLU A 315 -8.35 -18.74 -20.81
N SER A 316 -7.53 -17.69 -20.98
CA SER A 316 -7.08 -16.86 -19.87
C SER A 316 -8.19 -15.94 -19.38
N VAL A 317 -8.74 -16.27 -18.21
CA VAL A 317 -9.77 -15.46 -17.53
C VAL A 317 -9.24 -14.04 -17.25
N ASP A 318 -7.99 -13.92 -16.81
CA ASP A 318 -7.37 -12.64 -16.45
C ASP A 318 -7.20 -11.72 -17.67
N LEU A 319 -6.85 -12.25 -18.84
CA LEU A 319 -6.77 -11.48 -20.08
C LEU A 319 -8.15 -11.00 -20.55
N TRP A 320 -9.17 -11.86 -20.50
CA TRP A 320 -10.54 -11.47 -20.83
C TRP A 320 -11.07 -10.42 -19.85
N PHE A 321 -10.78 -10.57 -18.56
CA PHE A 321 -11.13 -9.58 -17.55
C PHE A 321 -10.47 -8.22 -17.84
N GLY A 322 -9.16 -8.20 -18.06
CA GLY A 322 -8.41 -6.98 -18.41
C GLY A 322 -8.94 -6.31 -19.68
N ARG A 323 -9.21 -7.10 -20.75
CA ARG A 323 -9.80 -6.61 -21.99
C ARG A 323 -11.17 -5.95 -21.76
N GLY A 324 -12.03 -6.58 -20.97
CA GLY A 324 -13.34 -6.05 -20.63
C GLY A 324 -13.26 -4.73 -19.86
N ARG A 325 -12.35 -4.62 -18.91
CA ARG A 325 -12.09 -3.39 -18.15
C ARG A 325 -11.51 -2.27 -19.03
N LEU A 326 -10.62 -2.61 -19.98
CA LEU A 326 -10.08 -1.66 -20.92
C LEU A 326 -11.19 -1.07 -21.81
N PHE A 327 -12.05 -1.92 -22.40
CA PHE A 327 -13.17 -1.45 -23.21
C PHE A 327 -14.18 -0.62 -22.40
N TYR A 328 -14.37 -0.94 -21.10
CA TYR A 328 -15.16 -0.08 -20.20
C TYR A 328 -14.54 1.33 -20.10
N ALA A 329 -13.23 1.44 -19.90
CA ALA A 329 -12.54 2.74 -19.86
C ALA A 329 -12.66 3.51 -21.17
N LEU A 330 -12.71 2.80 -22.32
CA LEU A 330 -12.94 3.34 -23.65
C LEU A 330 -14.43 3.63 -23.95
N LYS A 331 -15.34 3.29 -23.03
CA LYS A 331 -16.81 3.39 -23.17
C LYS A 331 -17.38 2.53 -24.31
N ASP A 332 -16.65 1.51 -24.76
CA ASP A 332 -17.13 0.48 -25.67
C ASP A 332 -17.77 -0.66 -24.87
N TYR A 333 -18.97 -0.40 -24.36
CA TYR A 333 -19.66 -1.35 -23.46
C TYR A 333 -20.03 -2.67 -24.18
N ALA A 334 -20.21 -2.65 -25.49
CA ALA A 334 -20.50 -3.86 -26.27
C ALA A 334 -19.33 -4.85 -26.20
N LYS A 335 -18.10 -4.37 -26.38
CA LYS A 335 -16.89 -5.19 -26.25
C LYS A 335 -16.57 -5.55 -24.80
N SER A 336 -16.96 -4.72 -23.84
CA SER A 336 -16.91 -5.08 -22.41
C SER A 336 -17.81 -6.28 -22.13
N VAL A 337 -19.05 -6.26 -22.61
CA VAL A 337 -20.00 -7.37 -22.50
C VAL A 337 -19.43 -8.65 -23.12
N GLU A 338 -18.90 -8.58 -24.36
CA GLU A 338 -18.28 -9.72 -25.03
C GLU A 338 -17.17 -10.35 -24.16
N SER A 339 -16.31 -9.50 -23.59
CA SER A 339 -15.18 -9.95 -22.77
C SER A 339 -15.64 -10.59 -21.47
N PHE A 340 -16.58 -9.98 -20.75
CA PHE A 340 -17.10 -10.53 -19.48
C PHE A 340 -18.02 -11.71 -19.67
N GLN A 341 -18.63 -11.87 -20.85
CA GLN A 341 -19.33 -13.10 -21.21
C GLN A 341 -18.33 -14.27 -21.27
N LYS A 342 -17.13 -14.05 -21.85
CA LYS A 342 -16.06 -15.04 -21.83
C LYS A 342 -15.55 -15.33 -20.43
N VAL A 343 -15.38 -14.33 -19.57
CA VAL A 343 -15.02 -14.54 -18.15
C VAL A 343 -16.04 -15.46 -17.47
N ALA A 344 -17.34 -15.17 -17.62
CA ALA A 344 -18.42 -15.96 -17.02
C ALA A 344 -18.54 -17.37 -17.59
N GLU A 345 -18.24 -17.58 -18.89
CA GLU A 345 -18.19 -18.89 -19.53
C GLU A 345 -17.00 -19.73 -19.03
N LEU A 346 -15.81 -19.13 -18.91
CA LEU A 346 -14.59 -19.82 -18.53
C LEU A 346 -14.50 -20.11 -17.03
N LYS A 347 -15.10 -19.23 -16.19
CA LYS A 347 -15.08 -19.35 -14.73
C LYS A 347 -16.44 -19.02 -14.13
N PRO A 348 -17.42 -19.95 -14.27
CA PRO A 348 -18.82 -19.70 -13.86
C PRO A 348 -19.02 -19.48 -12.35
N GLU A 349 -18.05 -19.88 -11.51
CA GLU A 349 -18.06 -19.64 -10.06
C GLU A 349 -17.50 -18.26 -9.65
N LEU A 350 -16.99 -17.47 -10.60
CA LEU A 350 -16.41 -16.16 -10.31
C LEU A 350 -17.53 -15.10 -10.24
N TYR A 351 -17.76 -14.56 -9.04
CA TYR A 351 -18.77 -13.52 -8.81
C TYR A 351 -18.57 -12.31 -9.72
N GLU A 352 -17.34 -11.80 -9.82
CA GLU A 352 -17.00 -10.61 -10.61
C GLU A 352 -17.31 -10.79 -12.09
N GLY A 353 -17.18 -12.00 -12.63
CA GLY A 353 -17.49 -12.30 -14.02
C GLY A 353 -18.96 -11.98 -14.35
N TRP A 354 -19.88 -12.47 -13.51
CA TRP A 354 -21.31 -12.25 -13.67
C TRP A 354 -21.74 -10.84 -13.29
N PHE A 355 -21.17 -10.29 -12.21
CA PHE A 355 -21.48 -8.93 -11.77
C PHE A 355 -21.13 -7.90 -12.85
N TYR A 356 -19.89 -7.94 -13.39
CA TYR A 356 -19.48 -7.02 -14.43
C TYR A 356 -20.22 -7.25 -15.75
N LEU A 357 -20.58 -8.48 -16.09
CA LEU A 357 -21.43 -8.76 -17.24
C LEU A 357 -22.79 -8.05 -17.12
N GLY A 358 -23.44 -8.15 -15.96
CA GLY A 358 -24.68 -7.43 -15.69
C GLY A 358 -24.52 -5.91 -15.70
N LEU A 359 -23.43 -5.40 -15.10
CA LEU A 359 -23.11 -3.98 -15.08
C LEU A 359 -22.94 -3.43 -16.50
N PHE A 360 -22.18 -4.13 -17.37
CA PHE A 360 -21.90 -3.62 -18.72
C PHE A 360 -23.11 -3.75 -19.64
N TYR A 361 -23.98 -4.73 -19.48
CA TYR A 361 -25.28 -4.71 -20.12
C TYR A 361 -26.12 -3.50 -19.67
N THR A 362 -26.09 -3.15 -18.38
CA THR A 362 -26.81 -1.97 -17.86
C THR A 362 -26.26 -0.69 -18.47
N LEU A 363 -24.94 -0.51 -18.47
CA LEU A 363 -24.28 0.67 -19.06
C LEU A 363 -24.48 0.77 -20.57
N MET A 364 -24.49 -0.35 -21.29
CA MET A 364 -24.83 -0.38 -22.72
C MET A 364 -26.27 0.07 -22.96
N GLY A 365 -27.21 -0.40 -22.13
CA GLY A 365 -28.59 0.05 -22.17
C GLY A 365 -28.75 1.54 -21.83
N ASP A 366 -28.00 2.04 -20.84
CA ASP A 366 -27.99 3.47 -20.49
C ASP A 366 -27.45 4.35 -21.64
N GLN A 367 -26.38 3.88 -22.31
CA GLN A 367 -25.82 4.57 -23.48
C GLN A 367 -26.83 4.65 -24.64
N GLU A 368 -27.49 3.53 -24.97
CA GLU A 368 -28.52 3.51 -26.02
C GLU A 368 -29.77 4.34 -25.61
N ASN A 369 -30.14 4.29 -24.32
CA ASN A 369 -31.23 5.11 -23.81
C ASN A 369 -30.94 6.61 -23.93
N GLN A 370 -29.70 7.03 -23.74
CA GLN A 370 -29.29 8.41 -23.98
C GLN A 370 -29.47 8.80 -25.47
N VAL A 371 -29.05 7.92 -26.38
CA VAL A 371 -29.20 8.14 -27.82
C VAL A 371 -30.67 8.34 -28.21
N ILE A 372 -31.59 7.48 -27.70
CA ILE A 372 -33.01 7.64 -28.02
C ILE A 372 -33.62 8.89 -27.39
N ASN A 373 -33.15 9.33 -26.23
CA ASN A 373 -33.64 10.55 -25.57
C ASN A 373 -33.25 11.84 -26.30
N GLU A 374 -32.14 11.82 -27.08
CA GLU A 374 -31.66 12.94 -27.89
C GLU A 374 -32.28 12.94 -29.29
N LYS A 375 -32.90 11.83 -29.69
CA LYS A 375 -33.51 11.66 -31.04
C LYS A 375 -34.88 12.32 -31.11
N GLN A 376 -35.12 13.04 -32.21
CA GLN A 376 -36.48 13.55 -32.51
C GLN A 376 -37.32 12.48 -33.20
N TYR A 377 -38.48 12.17 -32.61
CA TYR A 377 -39.39 11.17 -33.10
C TYR A 377 -40.58 11.80 -33.84
N THR A 378 -40.95 11.20 -34.96
CA THR A 378 -42.11 11.62 -35.77
C THR A 378 -43.41 10.92 -35.34
N SER A 379 -43.30 9.84 -34.53
CA SER A 379 -44.42 9.08 -33.98
C SER A 379 -44.06 8.40 -32.68
N GLN A 380 -45.05 8.18 -31.82
CA GLN A 380 -44.94 7.42 -30.59
C GLN A 380 -44.45 5.97 -30.85
N SER A 381 -45.01 5.33 -31.88
CA SER A 381 -44.64 3.95 -32.24
C SER A 381 -43.13 3.82 -32.62
N ALA A 382 -42.53 4.86 -33.23
CA ALA A 382 -41.09 4.85 -33.52
C ALA A 382 -40.25 4.97 -32.22
N TYR A 383 -40.69 5.79 -31.28
CA TYR A 383 -40.07 5.87 -29.95
C TYR A 383 -40.19 4.56 -29.17
N ASP A 384 -41.40 3.98 -29.15
CA ASP A 384 -41.68 2.72 -28.44
C ASP A 384 -40.85 1.56 -29.01
N ALA A 385 -40.60 1.52 -30.31
CA ALA A 385 -39.77 0.52 -30.96
C ALA A 385 -38.27 0.65 -30.52
N ASP A 386 -37.75 1.86 -30.49
CA ASP A 386 -36.39 2.11 -30.02
C ASP A 386 -36.25 1.81 -28.51
N LEU A 387 -37.25 2.22 -27.71
CA LEU A 387 -37.30 1.93 -26.27
C LEU A 387 -37.33 0.41 -25.98
N GLU A 388 -38.07 -0.35 -26.80
CA GLU A 388 -38.10 -1.83 -26.67
C GLU A 388 -36.70 -2.43 -26.93
N THR A 389 -35.93 -1.88 -27.88
CA THR A 389 -34.53 -2.29 -28.11
C THR A 389 -33.67 -2.05 -26.89
N VAL A 390 -33.80 -0.91 -26.22
CA VAL A 390 -33.10 -0.59 -24.98
C VAL A 390 -33.52 -1.53 -23.83
N ASN A 391 -34.83 -1.74 -23.68
CA ASN A 391 -35.35 -2.65 -22.66
C ASN A 391 -34.86 -4.08 -22.87
N ALA A 392 -34.71 -4.52 -24.12
CA ALA A 392 -34.13 -5.84 -24.43
C ALA A 392 -32.67 -5.98 -23.95
N ILE A 393 -31.89 -4.88 -23.92
CA ILE A 393 -30.53 -4.87 -23.37
C ILE A 393 -30.59 -5.01 -21.84
N TYR A 394 -31.44 -4.21 -21.16
CA TYR A 394 -31.58 -4.28 -19.71
C TYR A 394 -32.07 -5.66 -19.22
N ARG A 395 -32.95 -6.32 -19.96
CA ARG A 395 -33.40 -7.69 -19.65
C ARG A 395 -32.23 -8.69 -19.60
N LYS A 396 -31.18 -8.50 -20.44
CA LYS A 396 -29.99 -9.35 -20.44
C LYS A 396 -29.12 -9.17 -19.20
N ALA A 397 -29.17 -8.01 -18.54
CA ALA A 397 -28.44 -7.75 -17.33
C ALA A 397 -28.97 -8.54 -16.11
N ILE A 398 -30.30 -8.73 -16.03
CA ILE A 398 -30.95 -9.38 -14.89
C ILE A 398 -30.42 -10.78 -14.62
N PRO A 399 -30.40 -11.74 -15.57
CA PRO A 399 -29.89 -13.08 -15.31
C PRO A 399 -28.41 -13.12 -14.94
N ALA A 400 -27.60 -12.16 -15.42
CA ALA A 400 -26.21 -12.06 -15.03
C ALA A 400 -26.08 -11.64 -13.56
N PHE A 401 -26.81 -10.63 -13.11
CA PHE A 401 -26.83 -10.25 -11.71
C PHE A 401 -27.47 -11.32 -10.81
N GLU A 402 -28.50 -12.05 -11.28
CA GLU A 402 -29.08 -13.18 -10.54
C GLU A 402 -28.02 -14.28 -10.32
N LYS A 403 -27.18 -14.58 -11.32
CA LYS A 403 -26.05 -15.50 -11.18
C LYS A 403 -24.99 -14.99 -10.20
N ALA A 404 -24.65 -13.71 -10.25
CA ALA A 404 -23.76 -13.11 -9.28
C ALA A 404 -24.32 -13.23 -7.85
N LEU A 405 -25.63 -13.01 -7.66
CA LEU A 405 -26.29 -13.13 -6.36
C LEU A 405 -26.35 -14.57 -5.86
N GLU A 406 -26.49 -15.58 -6.76
CA GLU A 406 -26.39 -17.00 -6.39
C GLU A 406 -25.00 -17.34 -5.80
N ILE A 407 -23.94 -16.76 -6.36
CA ILE A 407 -22.55 -16.98 -5.92
C ILE A 407 -22.26 -16.23 -4.61
N GLN A 408 -22.70 -14.96 -4.50
CA GLN A 408 -22.53 -14.14 -3.31
C GLN A 408 -23.87 -13.64 -2.78
N PRO A 409 -24.61 -14.45 -2.03
CA PRO A 409 -25.87 -14.06 -1.42
C PRO A 409 -25.68 -12.87 -0.47
N GLY A 410 -26.54 -11.87 -0.59
CA GLY A 410 -26.49 -10.67 0.26
C GLY A 410 -25.55 -9.56 -0.27
N SER A 411 -24.97 -9.69 -1.47
CA SER A 411 -24.24 -8.60 -2.11
C SER A 411 -25.16 -7.40 -2.29
N VAL A 412 -24.84 -6.31 -1.57
CA VAL A 412 -25.61 -5.06 -1.58
C VAL A 412 -25.64 -4.45 -2.97
N ASP A 413 -24.51 -4.43 -3.67
CA ASP A 413 -24.35 -3.83 -5.00
C ASP A 413 -25.16 -4.60 -6.06
N THR A 414 -25.14 -5.93 -5.98
CA THR A 414 -25.94 -6.79 -6.89
C THR A 414 -27.43 -6.61 -6.65
N LEU A 415 -27.86 -6.60 -5.37
CA LEU A 415 -29.26 -6.38 -4.99
C LEU A 415 -29.76 -4.99 -5.42
N GLU A 416 -28.91 -3.96 -5.28
CA GLU A 416 -29.22 -2.60 -5.71
C GLU A 416 -29.39 -2.52 -7.23
N SER A 417 -28.50 -3.18 -7.99
CA SER A 417 -28.57 -3.25 -9.46
C SER A 417 -29.83 -3.99 -9.93
N LEU A 418 -30.13 -5.15 -9.36
CA LEU A 418 -31.35 -5.92 -9.67
C LEU A 418 -32.63 -5.13 -9.36
N LYS A 419 -32.68 -4.50 -8.19
CA LYS A 419 -33.81 -3.63 -7.80
C LYS A 419 -33.99 -2.50 -8.79
N ALA A 420 -32.91 -1.80 -9.17
CA ALA A 420 -32.98 -0.69 -10.10
C ALA A 420 -33.47 -1.12 -11.49
N LEU A 421 -32.97 -2.24 -12.02
CA LEU A 421 -33.38 -2.79 -13.31
C LEU A 421 -34.84 -3.25 -13.30
N CYS A 422 -35.30 -3.98 -12.27
CA CYS A 422 -36.67 -4.41 -12.15
C CYS A 422 -37.64 -3.21 -12.05
N PHE A 423 -37.26 -2.14 -11.34
CA PHE A 423 -38.05 -0.91 -11.30
C PHE A 423 -38.09 -0.19 -12.64
N ARG A 424 -36.99 -0.19 -13.40
CA ARG A 424 -36.93 0.38 -14.74
C ARG A 424 -37.89 -0.36 -15.70
N LEU A 425 -37.96 -1.67 -15.59
CA LEU A 425 -38.83 -2.54 -16.40
C LEU A 425 -40.18 -2.85 -15.72
N ARG A 426 -40.63 -2.01 -14.80
CA ARG A 426 -41.80 -2.25 -13.93
C ARG A 426 -43.13 -2.49 -14.65
N ASP A 427 -43.24 -2.01 -15.91
CA ASP A 427 -44.44 -2.17 -16.74
C ASP A 427 -44.48 -3.56 -17.40
N GLU A 428 -43.44 -4.38 -17.24
CA GLU A 428 -43.38 -5.76 -17.69
C GLU A 428 -43.88 -6.72 -16.62
N GLU A 429 -44.50 -7.83 -17.04
CA GLU A 429 -45.07 -8.83 -16.14
C GLU A 429 -44.03 -9.41 -15.17
N GLY A 430 -44.36 -9.43 -13.90
CA GLY A 430 -43.52 -9.99 -12.82
C GLY A 430 -42.34 -9.09 -12.36
N MET A 431 -42.04 -7.96 -13.03
CA MET A 431 -40.89 -7.13 -12.66
C MET A 431 -41.09 -6.41 -11.34
N MET A 432 -42.30 -5.99 -11.00
CA MET A 432 -42.59 -5.38 -9.71
C MET A 432 -42.51 -6.39 -8.55
N ASP A 433 -42.83 -7.64 -8.77
CA ASP A 433 -42.69 -8.70 -7.74
C ASP A 433 -41.19 -8.97 -7.48
N LYS A 434 -40.38 -9.05 -8.55
CA LYS A 434 -38.93 -9.15 -8.43
C LYS A 434 -38.34 -7.92 -7.74
N TYR A 435 -38.76 -6.71 -8.09
CA TYR A 435 -38.38 -5.48 -7.41
C TYR A 435 -38.61 -5.56 -5.90
N ASN A 436 -39.81 -5.95 -5.47
CA ASN A 436 -40.15 -6.06 -4.07
C ASN A 436 -39.26 -7.09 -3.36
N THR A 437 -39.05 -8.24 -3.98
CA THR A 437 -38.16 -9.30 -3.46
C THR A 437 -36.75 -8.81 -3.24
N TYR A 438 -36.15 -8.18 -4.25
CA TYR A 438 -34.77 -7.66 -4.16
C TYR A 438 -34.65 -6.45 -3.23
N ASN A 439 -35.68 -5.61 -3.14
CA ASN A 439 -35.73 -4.49 -2.22
C ASN A 439 -35.75 -4.94 -0.75
N GLU A 440 -36.54 -5.95 -0.40
CA GLU A 440 -36.55 -6.54 0.97
C GLU A 440 -35.19 -7.20 1.29
N ALA A 441 -34.61 -7.95 0.36
CA ALA A 441 -33.30 -8.56 0.53
C ALA A 441 -32.19 -7.48 0.69
N TRP A 442 -32.26 -6.38 -0.07
CA TRP A 442 -31.33 -5.27 0.02
C TRP A 442 -31.41 -4.54 1.37
N LYS A 443 -32.64 -4.29 1.89
CA LYS A 443 -32.84 -3.73 3.23
C LYS A 443 -32.23 -4.63 4.30
N ALA A 444 -32.51 -5.92 4.23
CA ALA A 444 -31.98 -6.90 5.18
C ALA A 444 -30.43 -6.94 5.14
N ALA A 445 -29.83 -6.88 3.95
CA ALA A 445 -28.36 -6.86 3.79
C ALA A 445 -27.72 -5.58 4.34
N LYS A 446 -28.43 -4.45 4.33
CA LYS A 446 -27.99 -3.18 4.94
C LYS A 446 -28.30 -3.06 6.44
N GLY A 447 -28.97 -4.03 7.04
CA GLY A 447 -29.36 -3.98 8.45
C GLY A 447 -30.49 -2.96 8.73
N GLN A 448 -31.35 -2.70 7.76
CA GLN A 448 -32.49 -1.78 7.81
C GLN A 448 -33.82 -2.48 7.97
#